data_34189a2b99941c632727a7ad277cc94b
#
_entry.id   34189a2b99941c632727a7ad277cc94b
#
_cell.length_a   1.000
_cell.length_b   1.000
_cell.length_c   1.000
_cell.angle_alpha   90.00
_cell.angle_beta   90.00
_cell.angle_gamma   90.00
#
_symmetry.space_group_name_H-M   'P 1'
#
loop_
_entity.id
_entity.type
_entity.pdbx_description
1 polymer ?
#
loop_
_entity_poly.entity_id
_entity_poly.type
_entity_poly.pdbx_seq_one_letter_code
_entity_poly.pdbx_strand_id
1 'polypeptide(L)'
;MRLMMSPPVAILTIDALSRTGAAPAVIVSDSFGRPWRNGIVNVAIGSAGIEAILDLRGEPDVAGRQMQATVIAVADELASAADLAGGKVAQRPVVIVRGYAWRASDAGASALVMEPERDLFP
;
A
#
# COMPACT_ATOMS: atom_id res chain seq x y z
N MET A 1 10.70 -10.01 8.30
CA MET A 1 9.20 -10.08 8.37
C MET A 1 8.71 -10.75 7.09
N ARG A 2 8.09 -11.89 7.22
CA ARG A 2 7.51 -12.57 6.05
C ARG A 2 6.13 -12.02 5.83
N LEU A 3 5.99 -11.03 4.96
CA LEU A 3 4.67 -10.63 4.47
C LEU A 3 4.12 -11.81 3.69
N MET A 4 3.27 -12.57 4.34
CA MET A 4 2.56 -13.64 3.65
C MET A 4 1.62 -13.01 2.65
N MET A 5 1.81 -13.42 1.43
CA MET A 5 0.97 -13.14 0.30
C MET A 5 -0.51 -13.24 0.66
N SER A 6 -1.22 -12.36 0.19
CA SER A 6 -2.58 -11.94 0.36
C SER A 6 -3.73 -12.85 -0.17
N PRO A 7 -3.73 -14.19 -0.05
CA PRO A 7 -4.93 -14.95 -0.40
C PRO A 7 -6.20 -14.41 0.26
N PRO A 8 -6.16 -14.03 1.57
CA PRO A 8 -7.35 -13.47 2.23
C PRO A 8 -7.82 -12.15 1.61
N VAL A 9 -6.86 -11.29 1.19
CA VAL A 9 -7.20 -9.99 0.58
C VAL A 9 -7.78 -10.16 -0.81
N ALA A 10 -7.23 -11.08 -1.62
CA ALA A 10 -7.78 -11.42 -2.92
C ALA A 10 -9.20 -12.00 -2.81
N ILE A 11 -9.46 -12.84 -1.82
CA ILE A 11 -10.79 -13.39 -1.54
C ILE A 11 -11.79 -12.29 -1.20
N LEU A 12 -11.39 -11.30 -0.37
CA LEU A 12 -12.24 -10.15 -0.05
C LEU A 12 -12.61 -9.34 -1.30
N THR A 13 -11.68 -9.15 -2.22
CA THR A 13 -11.93 -8.45 -3.49
C THR A 13 -12.93 -9.22 -4.36
N ILE A 14 -12.77 -10.53 -4.49
CA ILE A 14 -13.69 -11.39 -5.23
C ILE A 14 -15.09 -11.38 -4.62
N ASP A 15 -15.21 -11.46 -3.29
CA ASP A 15 -16.48 -11.41 -2.59
C ASP A 15 -17.17 -10.04 -2.80
N ALA A 16 -16.43 -8.93 -2.71
CA ALA A 16 -16.95 -7.60 -2.98
C ALA A 16 -17.49 -7.48 -4.42
N LEU A 17 -16.74 -8.00 -5.40
CA LEU A 17 -17.18 -8.01 -6.81
C LEU A 17 -18.49 -8.79 -6.99
N SER A 18 -18.59 -10.00 -6.40
CA SER A 18 -19.77 -10.85 -6.53
C SER A 18 -21.02 -10.22 -5.90
N ARG A 19 -20.87 -9.44 -4.83
CA ARG A 19 -21.97 -8.85 -4.07
C ARG A 19 -22.42 -7.48 -4.57
N THR A 20 -21.50 -6.67 -5.10
CA THR A 20 -21.75 -5.27 -5.44
C THR A 20 -21.56 -4.95 -6.91
N GLY A 21 -20.96 -5.84 -7.70
CA GLY A 21 -20.55 -5.57 -9.08
C GLY A 21 -19.33 -4.64 -9.20
N ALA A 22 -18.76 -4.18 -8.08
CA ALA A 22 -17.59 -3.34 -8.05
C ALA A 22 -16.36 -4.15 -7.60
N ALA A 23 -15.23 -3.95 -8.27
CA ALA A 23 -13.94 -4.57 -7.93
C ALA A 23 -13.02 -3.53 -7.28
N PRO A 24 -13.18 -3.22 -5.98
CA PRO A 24 -12.32 -2.26 -5.31
C PRO A 24 -10.92 -2.85 -5.14
N ALA A 25 -9.91 -1.99 -5.16
CA ALA A 25 -8.62 -2.35 -4.59
C ALA A 25 -8.77 -2.47 -3.06
N VAL A 26 -8.11 -3.44 -2.47
CA VAL A 26 -8.16 -3.70 -1.02
C VAL A 26 -6.75 -3.63 -0.46
N ILE A 27 -6.59 -2.91 0.65
CA ILE A 27 -5.34 -2.84 1.40
C ILE A 27 -5.65 -3.25 2.83
N VAL A 28 -4.86 -4.16 3.38
CA VAL A 28 -4.84 -4.50 4.80
C VAL A 28 -3.63 -3.82 5.42
N SER A 29 -3.83 -3.12 6.52
CA SER A 29 -2.78 -2.33 7.16
C SER A 29 -2.62 -2.67 8.63
N ASP A 30 -1.45 -2.35 9.17
CA ASP A 30 -1.14 -2.43 10.59
C ASP A 30 -0.19 -1.31 10.99
N SER A 31 -0.07 -1.09 12.29
CA SER A 31 0.79 -0.06 12.86
C SER A 31 2.26 -0.43 12.74
N PHE A 32 3.10 0.55 12.41
CA PHE A 32 4.52 0.36 12.20
C PHE A 32 5.33 1.52 12.80
N GLY A 33 6.35 1.18 13.59
CA GLY A 33 7.37 2.13 14.03
C GLY A 33 8.41 2.35 12.93
N ARG A 34 9.05 3.51 12.95
CA ARG A 34 10.06 3.87 11.95
C ARG A 34 11.39 4.17 12.64
N PRO A 35 12.54 3.72 12.09
CA PRO A 35 13.86 4.06 12.62
C PRO A 35 14.06 5.58 12.68
N TRP A 36 14.64 6.05 13.77
CA TRP A 36 15.01 7.46 14.01
C TRP A 36 13.86 8.48 13.93
N ARG A 37 12.61 8.03 13.97
CA ARG A 37 11.46 8.93 13.99
C ARG A 37 10.50 8.53 15.10
N ASN A 38 10.03 9.51 15.84
CA ASN A 38 8.99 9.29 16.84
C ASN A 38 7.64 9.03 16.18
N GLY A 39 6.80 8.28 16.87
CA GLY A 39 5.44 7.95 16.42
C GLY A 39 5.38 6.72 15.52
N ILE A 40 4.17 6.22 15.39
CA ILE A 40 3.83 5.11 14.50
C ILE A 40 3.03 5.64 13.29
N VAL A 41 3.08 4.89 12.20
CA VAL A 41 2.21 5.07 11.03
C VAL A 41 1.56 3.74 10.71
N ASN A 42 0.57 3.71 9.84
CA ASN A 42 0.10 2.47 9.26
C ASN A 42 0.84 2.17 7.96
N VAL A 43 1.15 0.89 7.76
CA VAL A 43 1.73 0.37 6.52
C VAL A 43 0.88 -0.75 5.98
N ALA A 44 0.95 -0.98 4.68
CA ALA A 44 0.27 -2.08 4.04
C ALA A 44 0.98 -3.41 4.35
N ILE A 45 0.24 -4.35 4.92
CA ILE A 45 0.70 -5.73 5.16
C ILE A 45 0.09 -6.72 4.16
N GLY A 46 -0.89 -6.28 3.39
CA GLY A 46 -1.49 -7.04 2.31
C GLY A 46 -2.22 -6.10 1.34
N SER A 47 -2.26 -6.45 0.07
CA SER A 47 -3.03 -5.71 -0.93
C SER A 47 -3.51 -6.61 -2.05
N ALA A 48 -4.60 -6.22 -2.71
CA ALA A 48 -5.12 -6.85 -3.91
C ALA A 48 -5.71 -5.80 -4.85
N GLY A 49 -5.50 -5.98 -6.14
CA GLY A 49 -6.08 -5.12 -7.17
C GLY A 49 -5.39 -3.77 -7.34
N ILE A 50 -4.28 -3.51 -6.65
CA ILE A 50 -3.54 -2.26 -6.72
C ILE A 50 -2.04 -2.50 -6.85
N GLU A 51 -1.39 -1.69 -7.68
CA GLU A 51 0.07 -1.60 -7.71
C GLU A 51 0.55 -0.92 -6.41
N ALA A 52 1.21 -1.70 -5.56
CA ALA A 52 1.60 -1.25 -4.21
C ALA A 52 2.75 -0.24 -4.24
N ILE A 53 3.60 -0.30 -5.26
CA ILE A 53 4.73 0.59 -5.48
C ILE A 53 4.56 1.28 -6.83
N LEU A 54 4.69 2.59 -6.85
CA LEU A 54 4.81 3.37 -8.07
C LEU A 54 6.28 3.67 -8.35
N ASP A 55 6.83 3.00 -9.34
CA ASP A 55 8.21 3.21 -9.79
C ASP A 55 8.23 4.28 -10.89
N LEU A 56 8.77 5.44 -10.56
CA LEU A 56 8.87 6.58 -11.49
C LEU A 56 10.30 6.75 -12.06
N ARG A 57 11.19 5.78 -11.82
CA ARG A 57 12.52 5.83 -12.41
C ARG A 57 12.42 5.78 -13.94
N GLY A 58 13.13 6.69 -14.59
CA GLY A 58 13.07 6.85 -16.04
C GLY A 58 11.94 7.75 -16.55
N GLU A 59 10.96 8.08 -15.73
CA GLU A 59 9.93 9.06 -16.08
C GLU A 59 10.47 10.49 -15.97
N PRO A 60 10.02 11.43 -16.82
CA PRO A 60 10.43 12.83 -16.71
C PRO A 60 9.78 13.51 -15.52
N ASP A 61 10.54 14.33 -14.82
CA ASP A 61 10.02 15.27 -13.82
C ASP A 61 9.36 16.49 -14.50
N VAL A 62 8.85 17.43 -13.69
CA VAL A 62 8.22 18.65 -14.20
C VAL A 62 9.15 19.55 -15.03
N ALA A 63 10.47 19.36 -14.92
CA ALA A 63 11.50 20.07 -15.72
C ALA A 63 12.00 19.24 -16.90
N GLY A 64 11.40 18.07 -17.18
CA GLY A 64 11.78 17.17 -18.26
C GLY A 64 13.02 16.32 -17.98
N ARG A 65 13.53 16.28 -16.73
CA ARG A 65 14.68 15.45 -16.35
C ARG A 65 14.20 14.07 -15.93
N GLN A 66 14.89 13.03 -16.39
CA GLN A 66 14.56 11.67 -15.97
C GLN A 66 14.82 11.46 -14.48
N MET A 67 13.80 11.00 -13.75
CA MET A 67 13.94 10.64 -12.35
C MET A 67 14.78 9.36 -12.22
N GLN A 68 15.78 9.37 -11.33
CA GLN A 68 16.73 8.28 -11.20
C GLN A 68 16.39 7.32 -10.03
N ALA A 69 15.71 7.83 -9.02
CA ALA A 69 15.54 7.09 -7.75
C ALA A 69 14.13 7.15 -7.17
N THR A 70 13.17 7.78 -7.86
CA THR A 70 11.84 8.00 -7.29
C THR A 70 11.00 6.73 -7.37
N VAL A 71 10.79 6.13 -6.21
CA VAL A 71 9.89 4.99 -5.99
C VAL A 71 9.00 5.33 -4.82
N ILE A 72 7.69 5.24 -5.01
CA ILE A 72 6.68 5.63 -4.02
C ILE A 72 5.96 4.39 -3.51
N ALA A 73 5.94 4.18 -2.21
CA ALA A 73 5.19 3.10 -1.56
C ALA A 73 3.71 3.51 -1.42
N VAL A 74 2.99 3.49 -2.53
CA VAL A 74 1.62 4.00 -2.63
C VAL A 74 0.68 3.31 -1.66
N ALA A 75 0.77 2.00 -1.50
CA ALA A 75 -0.09 1.28 -0.57
C ALA A 75 0.14 1.69 0.88
N ASP A 76 1.39 1.99 1.27
CA ASP A 76 1.71 2.51 2.61
C ASP A 76 1.15 3.93 2.82
N GLU A 77 1.24 4.79 1.82
CA GLU A 77 0.67 6.14 1.89
C GLU A 77 -0.85 6.09 2.03
N LEU A 78 -1.52 5.24 1.28
CA LEU A 78 -2.97 5.05 1.38
C LEU A 78 -3.37 4.45 2.74
N ALA A 79 -2.60 3.51 3.27
CA ALA A 79 -2.80 2.94 4.60
C ALA A 79 -2.70 4.01 5.70
N SER A 80 -1.69 4.87 5.61
CA SER A 80 -1.50 5.98 6.55
C SER A 80 -2.61 7.02 6.44
N ALA A 81 -3.04 7.38 5.24
CA ALA A 81 -4.15 8.29 5.02
C ALA A 81 -5.46 7.75 5.60
N ALA A 82 -5.73 6.46 5.40
CA ALA A 82 -6.91 5.80 5.96
C ALA A 82 -6.87 5.77 7.49
N ASP A 83 -5.71 5.56 8.11
CA ASP A 83 -5.55 5.59 9.57
C ASP A 83 -5.89 6.97 10.15
N LEU A 84 -5.49 8.05 9.49
CA LEU A 84 -5.85 9.41 9.90
C LEU A 84 -7.37 9.62 9.89
N ALA A 85 -8.07 9.08 8.91
CA ALA A 85 -9.53 9.19 8.80
C ALA A 85 -10.26 8.24 9.76
N GLY A 86 -9.75 7.02 9.93
CA GLY A 86 -10.32 5.99 10.81
C GLY A 86 -10.15 6.31 12.29
N GLY A 87 -8.96 6.72 12.66
CA GLY A 87 -8.57 7.00 14.04
C GLY A 87 -8.45 5.76 14.92
N LYS A 88 -7.49 5.75 15.83
CA LYS A 88 -7.20 4.60 16.71
C LYS A 88 -8.35 4.24 17.68
N VAL A 89 -9.10 5.22 18.12
CA VAL A 89 -10.17 5.07 19.12
C VAL A 89 -11.57 5.14 18.53
N ALA A 90 -11.72 5.45 17.26
CA ALA A 90 -13.02 5.64 16.62
C ALA A 90 -13.73 4.32 16.27
N GLN A 91 -13.10 3.17 16.49
CA GLN A 91 -13.66 1.83 16.17
C GLN A 91 -14.14 1.71 14.72
N ARG A 92 -13.38 2.28 13.79
CA ARG A 92 -13.65 2.23 12.35
C ARG A 92 -12.62 1.34 11.67
N PRO A 93 -12.85 0.03 11.63
CA PRO A 93 -11.86 -0.92 11.09
C PRO A 93 -11.76 -0.90 9.58
N VAL A 94 -12.70 -0.25 8.89
CA VAL A 94 -12.75 -0.16 7.43
C VAL A 94 -12.88 1.31 7.03
N VAL A 95 -12.03 1.75 6.11
CA VAL A 95 -12.05 3.09 5.53
C VAL A 95 -12.08 2.98 4.02
N ILE A 96 -12.93 3.76 3.37
CA ILE A 96 -12.99 3.86 1.92
C ILE A 96 -12.22 5.11 1.49
N VAL A 97 -11.20 4.92 0.64
CA VAL A 97 -10.47 6.00 -0.02
C VAL A 97 -11.04 6.19 -1.42
N ARG A 98 -11.49 7.39 -1.74
CA ARG A 98 -12.03 7.76 -3.06
C ARG A 98 -11.22 8.89 -3.68
N GLY A 99 -11.16 8.91 -5.02
CA GLY A 99 -10.53 10.00 -5.76
C GLY A 99 -9.04 9.81 -6.06
N TYR A 100 -8.43 8.74 -5.56
CA TYR A 100 -7.09 8.36 -5.95
C TYR A 100 -7.12 7.49 -7.20
N ALA A 101 -6.41 7.90 -8.25
CA ALA A 101 -6.28 7.12 -9.49
C ALA A 101 -5.15 6.10 -9.31
N TRP A 102 -5.50 4.86 -9.00
CA TRP A 102 -4.51 3.78 -8.84
C TRP A 102 -4.32 2.98 -10.12
N ARG A 103 -3.18 2.31 -10.22
CA ARG A 103 -2.94 1.30 -11.25
C ARG A 103 -3.32 -0.07 -10.72
N ALA A 104 -4.09 -0.82 -11.51
CA ALA A 104 -4.44 -2.20 -11.16
C ALA A 104 -3.22 -3.12 -11.27
N SER A 105 -3.10 -4.05 -10.34
CA SER A 105 -2.01 -5.05 -10.34
C SER A 105 -2.41 -6.27 -9.52
N ASP A 106 -1.90 -7.43 -9.92
CA ASP A 106 -2.05 -8.70 -9.21
C ASP A 106 -0.84 -9.01 -8.30
N ALA A 107 0.18 -8.14 -8.28
CA ALA A 107 1.44 -8.40 -7.58
C ALA A 107 1.32 -8.41 -6.05
N GLY A 108 0.29 -7.78 -5.48
CA GLY A 108 0.09 -7.69 -4.03
C GLY A 108 1.15 -6.82 -3.34
N ALA A 109 1.18 -6.88 -2.00
CA ALA A 109 2.05 -6.05 -1.17
C ALA A 109 3.50 -6.57 -1.03
N SER A 110 3.83 -7.73 -1.61
CA SER A 110 5.18 -8.31 -1.52
C SER A 110 6.27 -7.39 -2.10
N ALA A 111 5.92 -6.57 -3.10
CA ALA A 111 6.82 -5.57 -3.67
C ALA A 111 7.29 -4.50 -2.67
N LEU A 112 6.57 -4.32 -1.55
CA LEU A 112 6.95 -3.36 -0.50
C LEU A 112 8.08 -3.88 0.40
N VAL A 113 8.31 -5.19 0.40
CA VAL A 113 9.39 -5.79 1.21
C VAL A 113 10.72 -5.62 0.51
N MET A 114 11.67 -5.02 1.20
CA MET A 114 13.02 -4.84 0.67
C MET A 114 13.71 -6.20 0.50
N GLU A 115 14.43 -6.35 -0.61
CA GLU A 115 15.28 -7.52 -0.84
C GLU A 115 16.37 -7.59 0.25
N PRO A 116 16.67 -8.79 0.79
CA PRO A 116 17.63 -8.94 1.89
C PRO A 116 19.00 -8.31 1.61
N GLU A 117 19.45 -8.36 0.36
CA GLU A 117 20.74 -7.79 -0.08
C GLU A 117 20.77 -6.25 -0.03
N ARG A 118 19.60 -5.63 0.00
CA ARG A 118 19.44 -4.17 0.07
C ARG A 118 19.04 -3.69 1.46
N ASP A 119 18.77 -4.63 2.37
CA ASP A 119 18.36 -4.30 3.73
C ASP A 119 19.58 -3.81 4.52
N LEU A 120 19.51 -2.57 4.99
CA LEU A 120 20.56 -1.97 5.83
C LEU A 120 20.43 -2.37 7.31
N PHE A 121 19.35 -3.04 7.68
CA PHE A 121 18.99 -3.43 9.05
C PHE A 121 18.51 -4.89 9.09
N PRO A 122 19.39 -5.83 8.72
CA PRO A 122 19.05 -7.25 8.68
C PRO A 122 18.71 -7.83 10.06
#